data_cfa89e9890666ab439aa4af107a09c6b
#
_entry.id   cfa89e9890666ab439aa4af107a09c6b
#
_cell.length_a   1.000
_cell.length_b   1.000
_cell.length_c   1.000
_cell.angle_alpha   90.00
_cell.angle_beta   90.00
_cell.angle_gamma   90.00
#
_symmetry.space_group_name_H-M   'P 1'
#
loop_
_entity.id
_entity.type
_entity.pdbx_description
1 polymer ?
#
loop_
_entity_poly.entity_id
_entity_poly.type
_entity_poly.pdbx_seq_one_letter_code
_entity_poly.pdbx_strand_id
1 'polypeptide(L)'
;ALFGVHRTRYDLLPFYSRFVATLCPCMPDLATDLSAMLMADFKWHVRKKDQINIESKLKTVRFIGELVKFEMFSKSEALYCIKMLLFDFSHHNIEMACGLLEVCGRFLYRSKDSHHRTKVYLDVMMRKKAALHLDSRYSTMIENAYYYSNPPDVKAEARVERPPMHQYIRRLVY
;
A
#
# COMPACT_ATOMS: atom_id res chain seq x y z
N ALA A 1 19.44 5.30 -7.77
CA ALA A 1 18.90 6.62 -7.40
C ALA A 1 17.46 6.53 -6.90
N LEU A 2 16.53 5.87 -7.62
CA LEU A 2 15.11 5.77 -7.25
C LEU A 2 14.85 5.06 -5.91
N PHE A 3 15.65 4.06 -5.59
CA PHE A 3 15.57 3.36 -4.30
C PHE A 3 16.01 4.24 -3.12
N GLY A 4 16.89 5.21 -3.36
CA GLY A 4 17.48 6.09 -2.35
C GLY A 4 16.60 7.27 -1.91
N VAL A 5 15.28 7.21 -2.08
CA VAL A 5 14.36 8.26 -1.60
C VAL A 5 14.47 8.41 -0.09
N HIS A 6 14.55 9.65 0.39
CA HIS A 6 14.65 9.91 1.82
C HIS A 6 13.44 9.35 2.58
N ARG A 7 13.69 8.77 3.75
CA ARG A 7 12.69 8.05 4.55
C ARG A 7 11.47 8.87 4.99
N THR A 8 11.58 10.20 5.00
CA THR A 8 10.46 11.09 5.39
C THR A 8 9.68 11.63 4.20
N ARG A 9 10.16 11.43 2.97
CA ARG A 9 9.56 11.99 1.76
C ARG A 9 8.55 11.04 1.11
N TYR A 10 7.49 10.73 1.86
CA TYR A 10 6.38 9.90 1.35
C TYR A 10 5.61 10.57 0.20
N ASP A 11 5.60 11.88 0.17
CA ASP A 11 4.97 12.72 -0.85
C ASP A 11 5.52 12.48 -2.25
N LEU A 12 6.78 12.07 -2.36
CA LEU A 12 7.45 11.81 -3.63
C LEU A 12 7.20 10.40 -4.20
N LEU A 13 6.80 9.46 -3.37
CA LEU A 13 6.65 8.06 -3.77
C LEU A 13 5.67 7.84 -4.94
N PRO A 14 4.47 8.48 -4.97
CA PRO A 14 3.58 8.37 -6.12
C PRO A 14 4.22 8.87 -7.42
N PHE A 15 4.96 9.96 -7.37
CA PHE A 15 5.63 10.54 -8.53
C PHE A 15 6.75 9.64 -9.06
N TYR A 16 7.57 9.08 -8.17
CA TYR A 16 8.61 8.12 -8.55
C TYR A 16 8.02 6.83 -9.12
N SER A 17 6.93 6.34 -8.55
CA SER A 17 6.25 5.15 -9.06
C SER A 17 5.67 5.39 -10.44
N ARG A 18 5.06 6.56 -10.67
CA ARG A 18 4.59 6.98 -12.00
C ARG A 18 5.73 7.13 -12.98
N PHE A 19 6.86 7.70 -12.54
CA PHE A 19 8.05 7.84 -13.38
C PHE A 19 8.59 6.48 -13.82
N VAL A 20 8.67 5.50 -12.92
CA VAL A 20 9.04 4.12 -13.25
C VAL A 20 8.07 3.52 -14.26
N ALA A 21 6.77 3.69 -14.06
CA ALA A 21 5.75 3.20 -14.98
C ALA A 21 5.87 3.83 -16.37
N THR A 22 6.21 5.11 -16.44
CA THR A 22 6.41 5.83 -17.72
C THR A 22 7.66 5.35 -18.46
N LEU A 23 8.72 4.99 -17.74
CA LEU A 23 9.98 4.50 -18.32
C LEU A 23 9.95 3.00 -18.64
N CYS A 24 9.06 2.24 -18.04
CA CYS A 24 9.02 0.78 -18.16
C CYS A 24 8.97 0.28 -19.64
N PRO A 25 8.22 0.90 -20.55
CA PRO A 25 8.22 0.48 -21.96
C PRO A 25 9.60 0.57 -22.63
N CYS A 26 10.41 1.53 -22.21
CA CYS A 26 11.77 1.76 -22.76
C CYS A 26 12.84 0.99 -21.97
N MET A 27 12.62 0.76 -20.68
CA MET A 27 13.57 0.16 -19.75
C MET A 27 12.85 -0.85 -18.84
N PRO A 28 12.47 -2.03 -19.36
CA PRO A 28 11.68 -3.02 -18.59
C PRO A 28 12.43 -3.54 -17.36
N ASP A 29 13.74 -3.61 -17.40
CA ASP A 29 14.57 -4.07 -16.30
C ASP A 29 14.48 -3.16 -15.06
N LEU A 30 14.19 -1.87 -15.26
CA LEU A 30 14.08 -0.89 -14.18
C LEU A 30 13.01 -1.27 -13.14
N ALA A 31 11.83 -1.66 -13.61
CA ALA A 31 10.74 -2.06 -12.72
C ALA A 31 11.05 -3.36 -11.98
N THR A 32 11.67 -4.33 -12.69
CA THR A 32 12.07 -5.62 -12.11
C THR A 32 13.14 -5.45 -11.04
N ASP A 33 14.18 -4.68 -11.33
CA ASP A 33 15.28 -4.43 -10.41
C ASP A 33 14.80 -3.66 -9.16
N LEU A 34 14.00 -2.62 -9.36
CA LEU A 34 13.43 -1.85 -8.25
C LEU A 34 12.53 -2.71 -7.36
N SER A 35 11.69 -3.56 -7.97
CA SER A 35 10.83 -4.48 -7.23
C SER A 35 11.64 -5.50 -6.42
N ALA A 36 12.69 -6.05 -7.00
CA ALA A 36 13.61 -6.97 -6.32
C ALA A 36 14.31 -6.30 -5.13
N MET A 37 14.81 -5.08 -5.31
CA MET A 37 15.45 -4.31 -4.25
C MET A 37 14.48 -3.99 -3.12
N LEU A 38 13.25 -3.58 -3.42
CA LEU A 38 12.23 -3.29 -2.42
C LEU A 38 11.78 -4.54 -1.67
N MET A 39 11.67 -5.68 -2.34
CA MET A 39 11.35 -6.95 -1.71
C MET A 39 12.46 -7.40 -0.77
N ALA A 40 13.72 -7.24 -1.15
CA ALA A 40 14.87 -7.55 -0.31
C ALA A 40 14.91 -6.65 0.94
N ASP A 41 14.68 -5.34 0.76
CA ASP A 41 14.62 -4.36 1.84
C ASP A 41 13.44 -4.64 2.78
N PHE A 42 12.28 -4.99 2.25
CA PHE A 42 11.12 -5.40 3.04
C PHE A 42 11.43 -6.62 3.91
N LYS A 43 12.00 -7.67 3.34
CA LYS A 43 12.38 -8.89 4.08
C LYS A 43 13.40 -8.59 5.17
N TRP A 44 14.34 -7.69 4.90
CA TRP A 44 15.31 -7.25 5.89
C TRP A 44 14.63 -6.51 7.04
N HIS A 45 13.72 -5.59 6.74
CA HIS A 45 12.96 -4.83 7.75
C HIS A 45 12.05 -5.72 8.61
N VAL A 46 11.44 -6.74 8.04
CA VAL A 46 10.60 -7.70 8.79
C VAL A 46 11.44 -8.53 9.77
N ARG A 47 12.65 -8.93 9.37
CA ARG A 47 13.57 -9.68 10.25
C ARG A 47 14.12 -8.82 11.38
N LYS A 48 14.37 -7.55 11.11
CA LYS A 48 14.96 -6.62 12.08
C LYS A 48 13.87 -6.00 12.93
N LYS A 49 13.76 -6.47 14.17
CA LYS A 49 12.76 -5.99 15.15
C LYS A 49 13.16 -4.68 15.84
N ASP A 50 13.90 -3.83 15.15
CA ASP A 50 14.41 -2.57 15.68
C ASP A 50 13.37 -1.44 15.54
N GLN A 51 13.14 -0.69 16.63
CA GLN A 51 12.16 0.40 16.67
C GLN A 51 12.66 1.69 16.01
N ILE A 52 13.96 1.85 15.88
CA ILE A 52 14.60 3.09 15.43
C ILE A 52 14.30 3.39 13.95
N ASN A 53 13.98 2.36 13.16
CA ASN A 53 13.84 2.47 11.70
C ASN A 53 12.40 2.41 11.18
N ILE A 54 11.40 2.77 12.00
CA ILE A 54 9.99 2.69 11.59
C ILE A 54 9.69 3.53 10.34
N GLU A 55 10.26 4.71 10.20
CA GLU A 55 10.08 5.56 9.02
C GLU A 55 10.60 4.90 7.75
N SER A 56 11.76 4.23 7.81
CA SER A 56 12.30 3.48 6.68
C SER A 56 11.42 2.28 6.33
N LYS A 57 10.88 1.59 7.32
CA LYS A 57 9.94 0.49 7.15
C LYS A 57 8.66 0.97 6.45
N LEU A 58 8.09 2.08 6.90
CA LEU A 58 6.90 2.68 6.31
C LEU A 58 7.15 3.18 4.89
N LYS A 59 8.31 3.80 4.64
CA LYS A 59 8.70 4.21 3.28
C LYS A 59 8.70 3.02 2.33
N THR A 60 9.33 1.92 2.72
CA THR A 60 9.43 0.72 1.88
C THR A 60 8.07 0.15 1.55
N VAL A 61 7.18 -0.03 2.53
CA VAL A 61 5.85 -0.58 2.28
C VAL A 61 4.95 0.38 1.49
N ARG A 62 5.05 1.68 1.72
CA ARG A 62 4.33 2.68 0.93
C ARG A 62 4.81 2.72 -0.51
N PHE A 63 6.12 2.61 -0.75
CA PHE A 63 6.67 2.55 -2.09
C PHE A 63 6.21 1.29 -2.83
N ILE A 64 6.22 0.13 -2.17
CA ILE A 64 5.63 -1.11 -2.72
C ILE A 64 4.16 -0.88 -3.09
N GLY A 65 3.37 -0.29 -2.20
CA GLY A 65 1.96 0.00 -2.44
C GLY A 65 1.73 0.91 -3.65
N GLU A 66 2.53 1.96 -3.82
CA GLU A 66 2.44 2.84 -4.98
C GLU A 66 2.78 2.11 -6.29
N LEU A 67 3.84 1.30 -6.28
CA LEU A 67 4.20 0.49 -7.44
C LEU A 67 3.14 -0.55 -7.82
N VAL A 68 2.46 -1.11 -6.83
CA VAL A 68 1.32 -2.03 -7.07
C VAL A 68 0.19 -1.32 -7.81
N LYS A 69 -0.13 -0.09 -7.45
CA LYS A 69 -1.18 0.70 -8.13
C LYS A 69 -0.85 0.99 -9.60
N PHE A 70 0.43 1.13 -9.93
CA PHE A 70 0.90 1.31 -11.31
C PHE A 70 1.23 0.00 -12.02
N GLU A 71 0.92 -1.15 -11.40
CA GLU A 71 1.18 -2.49 -11.91
C GLU A 71 2.66 -2.81 -12.19
N MET A 72 3.56 -2.03 -11.56
CA MET A 72 5.01 -2.24 -11.64
C MET A 72 5.50 -3.24 -10.59
N PHE A 73 4.69 -3.57 -9.61
CA PHE A 73 4.94 -4.57 -8.58
C PHE A 73 3.79 -5.59 -8.58
N SER A 74 4.11 -6.87 -8.51
CA SER A 74 3.11 -7.95 -8.57
C SER A 74 2.13 -7.90 -7.40
N LYS A 75 0.83 -8.01 -7.70
CA LYS A 75 -0.23 -8.14 -6.68
C LYS A 75 0.00 -9.35 -5.76
N SER A 76 0.49 -10.45 -6.31
CA SER A 76 0.79 -11.66 -5.55
C SER A 76 1.92 -11.45 -4.55
N GLU A 77 2.95 -10.71 -4.91
CA GLU A 77 4.05 -10.36 -4.02
C GLU A 77 3.61 -9.37 -2.94
N ALA A 78 2.75 -8.41 -3.29
CA ALA A 78 2.15 -7.50 -2.29
C ALA A 78 1.30 -8.26 -1.27
N LEU A 79 0.49 -9.22 -1.71
CA LEU A 79 -0.28 -10.10 -0.82
C LEU A 79 0.62 -10.99 0.04
N TYR A 80 1.75 -11.44 -0.50
CA TYR A 80 2.75 -12.17 0.27
C TYR A 80 3.37 -11.30 1.37
N CYS A 81 3.65 -10.03 1.08
CA CYS A 81 4.11 -9.07 2.09
C CYS A 81 3.08 -8.92 3.22
N ILE A 82 1.80 -8.74 2.88
CA ILE A 82 0.71 -8.66 3.86
C ILE A 82 0.66 -9.93 4.71
N LYS A 83 0.74 -11.11 4.08
CA LYS A 83 0.75 -12.40 4.78
C LYS A 83 1.90 -12.49 5.80
N MET A 84 3.10 -12.09 5.40
CA MET A 84 4.26 -12.08 6.31
C MET A 84 4.05 -11.17 7.51
N LEU A 85 3.49 -9.98 7.29
CA LEU A 85 3.20 -9.02 8.36
C LEU A 85 2.10 -9.52 9.30
N LEU A 86 1.10 -10.22 8.77
CA LEU A 86 0.04 -10.83 9.58
C LEU A 86 0.51 -12.05 10.36
N PHE A 87 1.53 -12.76 9.90
CA PHE A 87 2.08 -13.92 10.60
C PHE A 87 2.72 -13.53 11.93
N ASP A 88 3.54 -12.49 11.93
CA ASP A 88 4.11 -11.88 13.15
C ASP A 88 3.45 -10.51 13.37
N PHE A 89 2.28 -10.51 14.02
CA PHE A 89 1.45 -9.31 14.22
C PHE A 89 1.94 -8.51 15.44
N SER A 90 3.17 -8.02 15.35
CA SER A 90 3.80 -7.14 16.35
C SER A 90 3.54 -5.66 16.01
N HIS A 91 3.80 -4.75 16.96
CA HIS A 91 3.51 -3.31 16.81
C HIS A 91 4.03 -2.70 15.51
N HIS A 92 5.28 -2.98 15.12
CA HIS A 92 5.86 -2.46 13.88
C HIS A 92 5.24 -3.08 12.62
N ASN A 93 4.99 -4.38 12.67
CA ASN A 93 4.37 -5.09 11.56
C ASN A 93 2.91 -4.65 11.36
N ILE A 94 2.21 -4.28 12.42
CA ILE A 94 0.88 -3.68 12.35
C ILE A 94 0.94 -2.35 11.59
N GLU A 95 1.87 -1.46 11.95
CA GLU A 95 2.04 -0.18 11.27
C GLU A 95 2.41 -0.37 9.79
N MET A 96 3.29 -1.31 9.48
CA MET A 96 3.66 -1.64 8.10
C MET A 96 2.46 -2.18 7.30
N ALA A 97 1.70 -3.10 7.87
CA ALA A 97 0.52 -3.67 7.22
C ALA A 97 -0.56 -2.60 6.96
N CYS A 98 -0.83 -1.75 7.96
CA CYS A 98 -1.77 -0.64 7.80
C CYS A 98 -1.29 0.36 6.76
N GLY A 99 -0.01 0.72 6.77
CA GLY A 99 0.59 1.63 5.79
C GLY A 99 0.51 1.09 4.35
N LEU A 100 0.73 -0.20 4.16
CA LEU A 100 0.58 -0.85 2.85
C LEU A 100 -0.88 -0.86 2.38
N LEU A 101 -1.82 -1.22 3.25
CA LEU A 101 -3.25 -1.26 2.94
C LEU A 101 -3.84 0.14 2.70
N GLU A 102 -3.39 1.16 3.41
CA GLU A 102 -3.79 2.55 3.16
C GLU A 102 -3.43 3.02 1.75
N VAL A 103 -2.33 2.53 1.20
CA VAL A 103 -1.88 2.91 -0.15
C VAL A 103 -2.55 2.06 -1.23
N CYS A 104 -2.50 0.73 -1.13
CA CYS A 104 -2.94 -0.16 -2.21
C CYS A 104 -4.10 -1.09 -1.82
N GLY A 105 -4.60 -1.06 -0.59
CA GLY A 105 -5.64 -1.98 -0.14
C GLY A 105 -6.92 -1.92 -0.96
N ARG A 106 -7.38 -0.71 -1.30
CA ARG A 106 -8.55 -0.50 -2.16
C ARG A 106 -8.33 -1.04 -3.58
N PHE A 107 -7.14 -0.84 -4.12
CA PHE A 107 -6.78 -1.37 -5.45
C PHE A 107 -6.77 -2.90 -5.44
N LEU A 108 -6.16 -3.53 -4.45
CA LEU A 108 -6.14 -4.99 -4.28
C LEU A 108 -7.53 -5.56 -4.05
N TYR A 109 -8.37 -4.86 -3.28
CA TYR A 109 -9.74 -5.28 -3.00
C TYR A 109 -10.65 -5.23 -4.23
N ARG A 110 -10.49 -4.21 -5.09
CA ARG A 110 -11.25 -4.04 -6.33
C ARG A 110 -10.79 -4.95 -7.47
N SER A 111 -9.56 -5.40 -7.44
CA SER A 111 -9.00 -6.27 -8.48
C SER A 111 -9.57 -7.68 -8.37
N LYS A 112 -10.12 -8.21 -9.46
CA LYS A 112 -10.74 -9.55 -9.49
C LYS A 112 -9.80 -10.66 -9.00
N ASP A 113 -8.53 -10.58 -9.40
CA ASP A 113 -7.52 -11.60 -9.13
C ASP A 113 -7.12 -11.66 -7.64
N SER A 114 -7.16 -10.52 -6.95
CA SER A 114 -6.70 -10.37 -5.58
C SER A 114 -7.83 -10.16 -4.56
N HIS A 115 -9.06 -9.91 -5.01
CA HIS A 115 -10.20 -9.59 -4.15
C HIS A 115 -10.40 -10.58 -3.01
N HIS A 116 -10.50 -11.86 -3.34
CA HIS A 116 -10.77 -12.91 -2.34
C HIS A 116 -9.68 -13.01 -1.28
N ARG A 117 -8.42 -13.00 -1.71
CA ARG A 117 -7.27 -13.06 -0.80
C ARG A 117 -7.18 -11.82 0.08
N THR A 118 -7.41 -10.64 -0.50
CA THR A 118 -7.41 -9.37 0.23
C THR A 118 -8.50 -9.36 1.30
N LYS A 119 -9.71 -9.81 0.96
CA LYS A 119 -10.82 -9.94 1.91
C LYS A 119 -10.47 -10.87 3.08
N VAL A 120 -9.91 -12.05 2.78
CA VAL A 120 -9.49 -13.01 3.83
C VAL A 120 -8.42 -12.38 4.75
N TYR A 121 -7.45 -11.67 4.20
CA TYR A 121 -6.41 -11.02 5.02
C TYR A 121 -6.96 -9.89 5.88
N LEU A 122 -7.90 -9.10 5.37
CA LEU A 122 -8.60 -8.09 6.14
C LEU A 122 -9.39 -8.71 7.30
N ASP A 123 -10.10 -9.80 7.05
CA ASP A 123 -10.86 -10.54 8.08
C ASP A 123 -9.93 -11.14 9.15
N VAL A 124 -8.79 -11.70 8.74
CA VAL A 124 -7.75 -12.21 9.65
C VAL A 124 -7.19 -11.07 10.51
N MET A 125 -6.94 -9.91 9.92
CA MET A 125 -6.44 -8.74 10.64
C MET A 125 -7.45 -8.28 11.71
N MET A 126 -8.73 -8.24 11.40
CA MET A 126 -9.78 -7.88 12.35
C MET A 126 -9.92 -8.92 13.48
N ARG A 127 -9.82 -10.21 13.17
CA ARG A 127 -9.82 -11.29 14.17
C ARG A 127 -8.63 -11.18 15.12
N LYS A 128 -7.45 -10.91 14.58
CA LYS A 128 -6.25 -10.70 15.40
C LYS A 128 -6.37 -9.47 16.28
N LYS A 129 -6.95 -8.37 15.76
CA LYS A 129 -7.27 -7.19 16.58
C LYS A 129 -8.15 -7.54 17.76
N ALA A 130 -9.21 -8.34 17.55
CA ALA A 130 -10.12 -8.74 18.60
C ALA A 130 -9.48 -9.71 19.62
N ALA A 131 -8.57 -10.58 19.15
CA ALA A 131 -7.89 -11.57 20.00
C ALA A 131 -6.74 -10.98 20.82
N LEU A 132 -6.06 -9.96 20.28
CA LEU A 132 -4.95 -9.28 20.92
C LEU A 132 -5.49 -8.02 21.60
N HIS A 133 -5.22 -7.85 22.88
CA HIS A 133 -5.54 -6.62 23.60
C HIS A 133 -4.56 -5.51 23.19
N LEU A 134 -4.79 -4.94 22.02
CA LEU A 134 -3.95 -3.89 21.44
C LEU A 134 -4.34 -2.52 22.02
N ASP A 135 -3.35 -1.62 22.08
CA ASP A 135 -3.59 -0.22 22.41
C ASP A 135 -4.59 0.41 21.45
N SER A 136 -5.35 1.40 21.93
CA SER A 136 -6.36 2.11 21.13
C SER A 136 -5.80 2.68 19.82
N ARG A 137 -4.54 3.13 19.83
CA ARG A 137 -3.82 3.61 18.64
C ARG A 137 -3.78 2.56 17.55
N TYR A 138 -3.30 1.36 17.86
CA TYR A 138 -3.19 0.26 16.87
C TYR A 138 -4.55 -0.25 16.44
N SER A 139 -5.50 -0.33 17.36
CA SER A 139 -6.89 -0.69 17.05
C SER A 139 -7.50 0.27 16.04
N THR A 140 -7.33 1.57 16.25
CA THR A 140 -7.81 2.61 15.32
C THR A 140 -7.12 2.54 13.97
N MET A 141 -5.80 2.30 13.93
CA MET A 141 -5.05 2.13 12.68
C MET A 141 -5.57 0.94 11.87
N ILE A 142 -5.84 -0.19 12.51
CA ILE A 142 -6.36 -1.39 11.87
C ILE A 142 -7.77 -1.13 11.31
N GLU A 143 -8.63 -0.49 12.07
CA GLU A 143 -9.99 -0.12 11.62
C GLU A 143 -9.94 0.83 10.41
N ASN A 144 -9.10 1.85 10.47
CA ASN A 144 -8.93 2.79 9.36
C ASN A 144 -8.44 2.09 8.10
N ALA A 145 -7.47 1.19 8.21
CA ALA A 145 -6.96 0.42 7.08
C ALA A 145 -8.03 -0.52 6.51
N TYR A 146 -8.82 -1.17 7.37
CA TYR A 146 -9.92 -2.03 6.96
C TYR A 146 -10.98 -1.27 6.19
N TYR A 147 -11.50 -0.17 6.73
CA TYR A 147 -12.54 0.64 6.09
C TYR A 147 -12.04 1.39 4.85
N TYR A 148 -10.78 1.76 4.81
CA TYR A 148 -10.17 2.32 3.60
C TYR A 148 -10.13 1.31 2.46
N SER A 149 -9.77 0.05 2.74
CA SER A 149 -9.68 -1.01 1.75
C SER A 149 -11.06 -1.50 1.30
N ASN A 150 -11.99 -1.63 2.24
CA ASN A 150 -13.36 -2.04 2.03
C ASN A 150 -14.31 -0.99 2.63
N PRO A 151 -14.51 0.15 1.94
CA PRO A 151 -15.47 1.13 2.40
C PRO A 151 -16.86 0.51 2.44
N PRO A 152 -17.67 0.79 3.49
CA PRO A 152 -19.07 0.38 3.50
C PRO A 152 -19.73 0.94 2.23
N ASP A 153 -20.63 0.16 1.65
CA ASP A 153 -21.39 0.56 0.45
C ASP A 153 -22.18 1.84 0.76
N VAL A 154 -21.52 2.96 0.70
CA VAL A 154 -22.17 4.25 0.62
C VAL A 154 -22.75 4.31 -0.79
N LYS A 155 -24.06 4.08 -0.89
CA LYS A 155 -24.82 4.24 -2.12
C LYS A 155 -24.35 5.52 -2.78
N ALA A 156 -23.80 5.37 -3.99
CA ALA A 156 -23.43 6.37 -5.00
C ALA A 156 -23.57 7.82 -4.52
N GLU A 157 -22.80 8.21 -3.51
CA GLU A 157 -22.94 9.51 -2.95
C GLU A 157 -21.80 10.39 -3.28
N ALA A 158 -22.28 11.55 -3.66
CA ALA A 158 -21.51 12.72 -3.98
C ALA A 158 -20.48 12.44 -5.09
N ARG A 159 -20.95 12.48 -6.31
CA ARG A 159 -20.14 13.01 -7.38
C ARG A 159 -19.47 14.25 -6.80
N VAL A 160 -18.20 14.13 -6.48
CA VAL A 160 -17.39 15.27 -6.10
C VAL A 160 -17.60 16.29 -7.20
N GLU A 161 -18.35 17.35 -6.92
CA GLU A 161 -18.53 18.44 -7.86
C GLU A 161 -17.16 19.04 -8.10
N ARG A 162 -16.57 18.62 -9.21
CA ARG A 162 -15.28 19.17 -9.62
C ARG A 162 -15.48 20.63 -10.00
N PRO A 163 -14.51 21.50 -9.70
CA PRO A 163 -14.59 22.89 -10.14
C PRO A 163 -14.93 22.98 -11.63
N PRO A 164 -15.74 23.94 -12.08
CA PRO A 164 -16.18 24.07 -13.47
C PRO A 164 -15.03 24.03 -14.48
N MET A 165 -13.90 24.60 -14.10
CA MET A 165 -12.68 24.61 -14.92
C MET A 165 -12.14 23.18 -15.18
N HIS A 166 -12.13 22.31 -14.18
CA HIS A 166 -11.71 20.90 -14.31
C HIS A 166 -12.67 20.11 -15.22
N GLN A 167 -13.98 20.39 -15.14
CA GLN A 167 -14.97 19.78 -16.01
C GLN A 167 -14.76 20.20 -17.46
N TYR A 168 -14.49 21.49 -17.69
CA TYR A 168 -14.21 22.04 -19.00
C TYR A 168 -12.96 21.45 -19.64
N ILE A 169 -11.84 21.40 -18.92
CA ILE A 169 -10.58 20.81 -19.39
C ILE A 169 -10.79 19.32 -19.74
N ARG A 170 -11.53 18.60 -18.92
CA ARG A 170 -11.79 17.19 -19.17
C ARG A 170 -12.61 16.97 -20.46
N ARG A 171 -13.57 17.85 -20.75
CA ARG A 171 -14.33 17.80 -22.01
C ARG A 171 -13.50 18.13 -23.25
N LEU A 172 -12.46 18.95 -23.10
CA LEU A 172 -11.54 19.28 -24.19
C LEU A 172 -10.55 18.16 -24.49
N VAL A 173 -10.18 17.35 -23.50
CA VAL A 173 -9.16 16.29 -23.62
C VAL A 173 -9.78 14.95 -24.00
N TYR A 174 -11.05 14.73 -23.70
CA TYR A 174 -11.82 13.50 -23.99
C TYR A 174 -13.05 13.81 -24.84
#